data_1c8e1207eda05679994f49ca3a0f895a
#
_entry.id   1c8e1207eda05679994f49ca3a0f895a
#
_cell.length_a   1.000
_cell.length_b   1.000
_cell.length_c   1.000
_cell.angle_alpha   90.00
_cell.angle_beta   90.00
_cell.angle_gamma   90.00
#
_symmetry.space_group_name_H-M   'P 1'
#
loop_
_entity.id
_entity.type
_entity.pdbx_description
1 polymer ?
#
loop_
_entity_poly.entity_id
_entity_poly.type
_entity_poly.pdbx_seq_one_letter_code
_entity_poly.pdbx_strand_id
1 'polypeptide(L)'
;MTENWTIRGGTLLDADCLLRADLRVRRGRIARIGSRLAPGPASGGSARDLDATGLTVSPGFIDLHCHSEFAAFVYPRAESKVLAGVTTDVSGNCGASPFPLVGEFRERRRQEWRAKGLALDWETAADYYRRAESAPSSVNRALLAGHGAVRAAVVGYADRPTDSAERAQMRRLLAEALEAGAFGLSSGLIYPPGCYADVEELADLARAVAEAGGYYASHIRSEGDGLLEALDEFLAVVRASGVRGQVSHLKASGRANWPKAAQAVALLRRARAEGLRVSADRYPYLASQTSLDTFLLPNWAFEGGREVQLARLADAPTRRRIAEEFRAAHPEEEFFNRITIAAVHPDRPQDAVGKTLRALGDEAGRDPLDAGLDLLREHEVQVEVTYASMSEENLRLILAEPYVAVGSDAGLRDLPAEGVAGGHGLPHPRAYGTPARFLGTYVRDAGLMDWREGIRRLTRLPAEILGLRDRGRLAEGAWADLVVFDRDAIADRTTYAHPWASPAGIRHVFVNGEPVVLDGRHTGATPGRVLKREGA
;
A
#
# COMPACT_ATOMS: atom_id res chain seq x y z
N MET A 1 -10.85 22.40 19.77
CA MET A 1 -10.28 21.75 20.99
C MET A 1 -10.70 20.30 20.94
N THR A 2 -9.73 19.36 20.95
CA THR A 2 -10.03 17.91 20.98
C THR A 2 -10.83 17.57 22.26
N GLU A 3 -11.98 16.91 22.09
CA GLU A 3 -12.80 16.43 23.22
C GLU A 3 -11.99 15.44 24.07
N ASN A 4 -12.30 15.38 25.36
CA ASN A 4 -11.72 14.37 26.24
C ASN A 4 -12.63 13.13 26.25
N TRP A 5 -12.04 11.94 26.13
CA TRP A 5 -12.78 10.68 26.13
C TRP A 5 -12.30 9.75 27.24
N THR A 6 -13.20 8.96 27.79
CA THR A 6 -12.83 7.80 28.61
C THR A 6 -13.50 6.57 28.01
N ILE A 7 -12.70 5.63 27.53
CA ILE A 7 -13.13 4.34 26.99
C ILE A 7 -13.15 3.37 28.17
N ARG A 8 -14.32 2.81 28.49
CA ARG A 8 -14.58 2.06 29.73
C ARG A 8 -14.79 0.57 29.49
N GLY A 9 -14.26 -0.24 30.41
CA GLY A 9 -14.56 -1.66 30.51
C GLY A 9 -14.08 -2.54 29.37
N GLY A 10 -13.30 -1.98 28.45
CA GLY A 10 -12.74 -2.70 27.30
C GLY A 10 -11.61 -3.65 27.67
N THR A 11 -11.35 -4.61 26.81
CA THR A 11 -10.12 -5.42 26.84
C THR A 11 -9.05 -4.70 26.03
N LEU A 12 -8.06 -4.11 26.69
CA LEU A 12 -6.90 -3.49 26.05
C LEU A 12 -6.00 -4.58 25.49
N LEU A 13 -5.66 -4.48 24.22
CA LEU A 13 -4.85 -5.46 23.49
C LEU A 13 -3.84 -4.77 22.60
N ASP A 14 -2.55 -4.94 22.91
CA ASP A 14 -1.44 -4.60 22.00
C ASP A 14 -0.36 -5.70 22.02
N ALA A 15 0.81 -5.43 21.44
CA ALA A 15 1.93 -6.37 21.41
C ALA A 15 2.37 -6.84 22.81
N ASP A 16 2.30 -5.95 23.79
CA ASP A 16 2.87 -6.15 25.13
C ASP A 16 1.79 -6.49 26.19
N CYS A 17 0.52 -6.18 25.93
CA CYS A 17 -0.53 -6.33 26.94
C CYS A 17 -1.83 -6.96 26.43
N LEU A 18 -2.50 -7.66 27.33
CA LEU A 18 -3.90 -8.10 27.23
C LEU A 18 -4.51 -7.97 28.62
N LEU A 19 -5.27 -6.91 28.86
CA LEU A 19 -5.85 -6.65 30.18
C LEU A 19 -7.17 -5.90 30.07
N ARG A 20 -8.08 -6.11 31.04
CA ARG A 20 -9.31 -5.34 31.15
C ARG A 20 -9.06 -4.05 31.93
N ALA A 21 -9.23 -2.91 31.27
CA ALA A 21 -9.01 -1.60 31.87
C ALA A 21 -9.80 -0.49 31.17
N ASP A 22 -9.88 0.67 31.81
CA ASP A 22 -10.33 1.92 31.22
C ASP A 22 -9.13 2.66 30.61
N LEU A 23 -9.37 3.41 29.54
CA LEU A 23 -8.37 4.25 28.87
C LEU A 23 -8.92 5.67 28.74
N ARG A 24 -8.14 6.66 29.21
CA ARG A 24 -8.48 8.08 29.10
C ARG A 24 -7.68 8.77 28.02
N VAL A 25 -8.38 9.47 27.15
CA VAL A 25 -7.80 10.34 26.10
C VAL A 25 -7.94 11.80 26.51
N ARG A 26 -6.84 12.56 26.42
CA ARG A 26 -6.80 14.01 26.63
C ARG A 26 -5.85 14.66 25.62
N ARG A 27 -6.28 15.74 25.00
CA ARG A 27 -5.47 16.50 24.04
C ARG A 27 -4.82 15.59 22.96
N GLY A 28 -5.58 14.62 22.46
CA GLY A 28 -5.12 13.72 21.42
C GLY A 28 -4.23 12.56 21.88
N ARG A 29 -3.89 12.46 23.16
CA ARG A 29 -2.99 11.42 23.70
C ARG A 29 -3.66 10.56 24.75
N ILE A 30 -3.15 9.34 24.91
CA ILE A 30 -3.51 8.46 26.03
C ILE A 30 -2.96 9.07 27.30
N ALA A 31 -3.86 9.61 28.13
CA ALA A 31 -3.49 10.31 29.36
C ALA A 31 -3.37 9.37 30.57
N ARG A 32 -4.16 8.28 30.58
CA ARG A 32 -4.16 7.31 31.68
C ARG A 32 -4.73 5.97 31.24
N ILE A 33 -4.13 4.91 31.76
CA ILE A 33 -4.66 3.54 31.69
C ILE A 33 -4.80 3.03 33.12
N GLY A 34 -5.95 2.42 33.47
CA GLY A 34 -6.16 1.87 34.80
C GLY A 34 -7.53 1.25 35.01
N SER A 35 -7.67 0.43 36.03
CA SER A 35 -8.95 -0.15 36.40
C SER A 35 -9.85 0.91 37.07
N ARG A 36 -11.08 1.10 36.56
CA ARG A 36 -12.09 2.01 37.12
C ARG A 36 -11.61 3.46 37.28
N LEU A 37 -11.25 4.09 36.16
CA LEU A 37 -10.88 5.52 36.18
C LEU A 37 -12.07 6.36 36.65
N ALA A 38 -11.87 7.17 37.71
CA ALA A 38 -12.87 8.13 38.17
C ALA A 38 -13.33 9.05 37.03
N PRO A 39 -14.57 9.59 37.04
CA PRO A 39 -14.97 10.62 36.10
C PRO A 39 -13.91 11.72 36.02
N GLY A 40 -13.57 12.15 34.81
CA GLY A 40 -12.57 13.21 34.66
C GLY A 40 -13.06 14.53 35.27
N PRO A 41 -12.16 15.38 35.85
CA PRO A 41 -12.56 16.68 36.33
C PRO A 41 -13.19 17.49 35.20
N ALA A 42 -14.27 18.21 35.47
CA ALA A 42 -15.02 19.04 34.55
C ALA A 42 -14.26 20.30 34.07
N SER A 43 -13.00 20.45 34.43
CA SER A 43 -12.17 21.59 34.06
C SER A 43 -11.69 21.49 32.61
N GLY A 44 -12.37 22.21 31.71
CA GLY A 44 -11.87 22.49 30.34
C GLY A 44 -12.50 21.69 29.20
N GLY A 45 -13.75 21.24 29.30
CA GLY A 45 -14.53 20.57 28.23
C GLY A 45 -15.34 19.38 28.76
N SER A 46 -16.46 19.04 28.11
CA SER A 46 -17.25 17.86 28.47
C SER A 46 -16.44 16.59 28.22
N ALA A 47 -16.13 15.84 29.25
CA ALA A 47 -15.58 14.50 29.13
C ALA A 47 -16.70 13.56 28.66
N ARG A 48 -16.49 12.83 27.57
CA ARG A 48 -17.42 11.81 27.08
C ARG A 48 -16.93 10.43 27.49
N ASP A 49 -17.86 9.60 27.90
CA ASP A 49 -17.60 8.19 28.17
C ASP A 49 -18.05 7.35 26.98
N LEU A 50 -17.23 6.37 26.58
CA LEU A 50 -17.54 5.34 25.61
C LEU A 50 -17.53 3.99 26.30
N ASP A 51 -18.65 3.28 26.28
CA ASP A 51 -18.71 1.91 26.79
C ASP A 51 -18.13 0.93 25.78
N ALA A 52 -17.02 0.28 26.17
CA ALA A 52 -16.34 -0.76 25.39
C ALA A 52 -16.46 -2.14 26.07
N THR A 53 -17.46 -2.33 26.96
CA THR A 53 -17.68 -3.61 27.61
C THR A 53 -17.91 -4.72 26.58
N GLY A 54 -17.15 -5.81 26.68
CA GLY A 54 -17.19 -6.91 25.70
C GLY A 54 -16.37 -6.67 24.43
N LEU A 55 -15.87 -5.45 24.22
CA LEU A 55 -15.07 -5.09 23.07
C LEU A 55 -13.57 -5.07 23.37
N THR A 56 -12.77 -5.14 22.32
CA THR A 56 -11.32 -5.00 22.36
C THR A 56 -10.94 -3.60 21.95
N VAL A 57 -10.01 -3.00 22.68
CA VAL A 57 -9.38 -1.72 22.36
C VAL A 57 -7.93 -1.98 22.01
N SER A 58 -7.53 -1.66 20.77
CA SER A 58 -6.15 -1.79 20.29
C SER A 58 -5.60 -0.44 19.85
N PRO A 59 -4.27 -0.33 19.65
CA PRO A 59 -3.72 0.79 18.88
C PRO A 59 -4.37 0.84 17.51
N GLY A 60 -4.44 2.03 16.90
CA GLY A 60 -4.87 2.21 15.52
C GLY A 60 -3.97 1.46 14.55
N PHE A 61 -4.56 0.85 13.53
CA PHE A 61 -3.82 0.08 12.55
C PHE A 61 -3.00 1.01 11.65
N ILE A 62 -1.78 0.61 11.33
CA ILE A 62 -0.87 1.29 10.42
C ILE A 62 -0.76 0.45 9.16
N ASP A 63 -1.32 0.94 8.08
CA ASP A 63 -1.22 0.33 6.77
C ASP A 63 0.12 0.73 6.12
N LEU A 64 1.10 -0.17 6.20
CA LEU A 64 2.47 0.10 5.82
C LEU A 64 2.68 0.18 4.30
N HIS A 65 1.72 -0.29 3.51
CA HIS A 65 1.84 -0.35 2.06
C HIS A 65 0.58 0.17 1.39
N CYS A 66 0.62 1.42 0.95
CA CYS A 66 -0.50 2.10 0.30
C CYS A 66 -0.08 2.87 -0.95
N HIS A 67 -1.10 3.24 -1.75
CA HIS A 67 -1.00 4.05 -2.96
C HIS A 67 -2.00 5.21 -2.91
N SER A 68 -1.95 6.00 -1.86
CA SER A 68 -2.92 7.04 -1.53
C SER A 68 -2.44 8.46 -1.84
N GLU A 69 -1.27 8.62 -2.44
CA GLU A 69 -0.53 9.89 -2.60
C GLU A 69 -1.38 11.02 -3.16
N PHE A 70 -2.14 10.71 -4.21
CA PHE A 70 -3.04 11.66 -4.89
C PHE A 70 -4.48 11.52 -4.39
N ALA A 71 -4.92 10.30 -4.12
CA ALA A 71 -6.28 9.98 -3.67
C ALA A 71 -6.64 10.69 -2.36
N ALA A 72 -5.65 10.95 -1.50
CA ALA A 72 -5.82 11.66 -0.23
C ALA A 72 -6.36 13.10 -0.37
N PHE A 73 -6.22 13.72 -1.54
CA PHE A 73 -6.80 15.04 -1.81
C PHE A 73 -8.23 14.97 -2.34
N VAL A 74 -8.62 13.83 -2.90
CA VAL A 74 -9.94 13.60 -3.50
C VAL A 74 -10.91 12.98 -2.48
N TYR A 75 -10.39 12.13 -1.59
CA TYR A 75 -11.17 11.36 -0.62
C TYR A 75 -10.74 11.66 0.82
N PRO A 76 -11.02 12.87 1.35
CA PRO A 76 -10.54 13.28 2.68
C PRO A 76 -11.12 12.46 3.83
N ARG A 77 -12.28 11.82 3.63
CA ARG A 77 -12.90 10.93 4.64
C ARG A 77 -12.15 9.60 4.77
N ALA A 78 -11.43 9.18 3.73
CA ALA A 78 -10.65 7.95 3.71
C ALA A 78 -11.43 6.72 4.25
N GLU A 79 -12.70 6.59 3.88
CA GLU A 79 -13.64 5.61 4.48
C GLU A 79 -13.14 4.18 4.36
N SER A 80 -12.50 3.81 3.22
CA SER A 80 -11.91 2.49 3.04
C SER A 80 -10.83 2.15 4.08
N LYS A 81 -10.18 3.17 4.65
CA LYS A 81 -9.15 3.01 5.68
C LYS A 81 -9.75 3.07 7.09
N VAL A 82 -10.44 4.16 7.43
CA VAL A 82 -10.91 4.35 8.82
C VAL A 82 -11.99 3.35 9.22
N LEU A 83 -12.89 2.95 8.32
CA LEU A 83 -13.90 1.92 8.60
C LEU A 83 -13.28 0.52 8.78
N ALA A 84 -12.07 0.31 8.28
CA ALA A 84 -11.28 -0.90 8.50
C ALA A 84 -10.33 -0.80 9.72
N GLY A 85 -10.36 0.31 10.48
CA GLY A 85 -9.52 0.52 11.66
C GLY A 85 -8.14 1.10 11.36
N VAL A 86 -7.84 1.46 10.11
CA VAL A 86 -6.57 2.08 9.73
C VAL A 86 -6.59 3.55 10.15
N THR A 87 -5.59 3.95 10.92
CA THR A 87 -5.41 5.32 11.43
C THR A 87 -4.19 6.02 10.82
N THR A 88 -3.30 5.24 10.21
CA THR A 88 -2.11 5.75 9.51
C THR A 88 -1.93 5.00 8.18
N ASP A 89 -1.80 5.76 7.10
CA ASP A 89 -1.58 5.31 5.73
C ASP A 89 -0.15 5.66 5.33
N VAL A 90 0.61 4.67 4.82
CA VAL A 90 1.99 4.85 4.36
C VAL A 90 2.04 4.70 2.85
N SER A 91 2.18 5.80 2.15
CA SER A 91 2.13 5.89 0.69
C SER A 91 3.49 6.20 0.07
N GLY A 92 3.58 6.24 -1.24
CA GLY A 92 4.84 6.39 -1.97
C GLY A 92 5.56 5.06 -2.17
N ASN A 93 4.82 3.94 -2.14
CA ASN A 93 5.35 2.59 -2.35
C ASN A 93 5.59 2.28 -3.84
N CYS A 94 6.25 1.16 -4.11
CA CYS A 94 6.51 0.62 -5.45
C CYS A 94 7.15 1.63 -6.43
N GLY A 95 8.00 2.54 -5.91
CA GLY A 95 8.70 3.53 -6.71
C GLY A 95 7.86 4.71 -7.19
N ALA A 96 6.58 4.79 -6.80
CA ALA A 96 5.64 5.79 -7.25
C ALA A 96 5.31 6.80 -6.14
N SER A 97 6.06 7.88 -6.04
CA SER A 97 5.76 8.99 -5.12
C SER A 97 5.13 10.20 -5.85
N PRO A 98 4.48 11.12 -5.13
CA PRO A 98 3.90 12.32 -5.73
C PRO A 98 4.95 13.42 -5.98
N PHE A 99 6.20 13.15 -5.69
CA PHE A 99 7.36 14.06 -5.89
C PHE A 99 8.64 13.25 -6.20
N PRO A 100 9.59 13.83 -6.94
CA PRO A 100 9.46 15.05 -7.73
C PRO A 100 8.41 14.88 -8.84
N LEU A 101 7.55 15.89 -9.07
CA LEU A 101 6.46 15.81 -10.02
C LEU A 101 6.76 16.75 -11.21
N VAL A 102 7.54 16.27 -12.14
CA VAL A 102 8.04 17.03 -13.30
C VAL A 102 7.98 16.21 -14.60
N GLY A 103 8.13 16.87 -15.75
CA GLY A 103 8.25 16.24 -17.06
C GLY A 103 7.06 15.33 -17.42
N GLU A 104 7.36 14.23 -18.13
CA GLU A 104 6.36 13.24 -18.57
C GLU A 104 5.63 12.59 -17.41
N PHE A 105 6.31 12.35 -16.27
CA PHE A 105 5.69 11.77 -15.09
C PHE A 105 4.55 12.66 -14.58
N ARG A 106 4.76 14.00 -14.52
CA ARG A 106 3.71 14.98 -14.17
C ARG A 106 2.54 14.92 -15.14
N GLU A 107 2.82 14.88 -16.44
CA GLU A 107 1.76 14.89 -17.46
C GLU A 107 0.89 13.63 -17.38
N ARG A 108 1.50 12.44 -17.18
CA ARG A 108 0.77 11.19 -16.95
C ARG A 108 -0.16 11.30 -15.75
N ARG A 109 0.34 11.78 -14.60
CA ARG A 109 -0.46 11.95 -13.38
C ARG A 109 -1.55 13.01 -13.55
N ARG A 110 -1.25 14.08 -14.27
CA ARG A 110 -2.23 15.13 -14.58
C ARG A 110 -3.42 14.60 -15.37
N GLN A 111 -3.17 13.79 -16.39
CA GLN A 111 -4.23 13.16 -17.19
C GLN A 111 -5.07 12.20 -16.34
N GLU A 112 -4.42 11.34 -15.53
CA GLU A 112 -5.07 10.39 -14.65
C GLU A 112 -6.01 11.04 -13.61
N TRP A 113 -5.58 12.15 -13.02
CA TRP A 113 -6.28 12.78 -11.90
C TRP A 113 -7.18 13.96 -12.29
N ARG A 114 -7.08 14.44 -13.55
CA ARG A 114 -7.89 15.54 -14.07
C ARG A 114 -9.40 15.25 -13.99
N ALA A 115 -9.81 14.04 -14.36
CA ALA A 115 -11.22 13.63 -14.32
C ALA A 115 -11.80 13.60 -12.89
N LYS A 116 -10.93 13.51 -11.87
CA LYS A 116 -11.28 13.57 -10.44
C LYS A 116 -11.18 14.99 -9.85
N GLY A 117 -10.94 16.01 -10.68
CA GLY A 117 -10.87 17.40 -10.27
C GLY A 117 -9.61 17.77 -9.48
N LEU A 118 -8.57 16.92 -9.42
CA LEU A 118 -7.35 17.22 -8.70
C LEU A 118 -6.40 18.07 -9.56
N ALA A 119 -6.12 19.30 -9.09
CA ALA A 119 -5.05 20.13 -9.62
C ALA A 119 -3.71 19.67 -9.02
N LEU A 120 -2.71 19.40 -9.88
CA LEU A 120 -1.35 19.05 -9.47
C LEU A 120 -0.51 20.34 -9.44
N ASP A 121 -0.61 21.06 -8.32
CA ASP A 121 -0.04 22.40 -8.12
C ASP A 121 1.28 22.39 -7.32
N TRP A 122 1.96 21.24 -7.26
CA TRP A 122 3.26 21.03 -6.63
C TRP A 122 4.26 20.38 -7.60
N GLU A 123 5.54 20.52 -7.32
CA GLU A 123 6.64 19.89 -8.04
C GLU A 123 7.60 19.17 -7.09
N THR A 124 7.98 19.85 -5.99
CA THR A 124 8.93 19.34 -5.01
C THR A 124 8.25 18.59 -3.86
N ALA A 125 9.04 17.85 -3.09
CA ALA A 125 8.55 17.24 -1.85
C ALA A 125 8.03 18.30 -0.87
N ALA A 126 8.75 19.39 -0.68
CA ALA A 126 8.35 20.49 0.22
C ALA A 126 7.00 21.11 -0.18
N ASP A 127 6.74 21.27 -1.48
CA ASP A 127 5.45 21.78 -1.97
C ASP A 127 4.33 20.80 -1.67
N TYR A 128 4.56 19.51 -1.95
CA TYR A 128 3.58 18.46 -1.66
C TYR A 128 3.25 18.40 -0.16
N TYR A 129 4.26 18.39 0.71
CA TYR A 129 4.05 18.35 2.17
C TYR A 129 3.24 19.56 2.64
N ARG A 130 3.55 20.77 2.16
CA ARG A 130 2.78 22.00 2.45
C ARG A 130 1.33 21.89 2.00
N ARG A 131 1.10 21.38 0.79
CA ARG A 131 -0.24 21.14 0.24
C ARG A 131 -0.98 20.09 1.04
N ALA A 132 -0.29 19.00 1.42
CA ALA A 132 -0.85 17.90 2.18
C ALA A 132 -1.20 18.31 3.63
N GLU A 133 -0.37 19.12 4.30
CA GLU A 133 -0.64 19.64 5.65
C GLU A 133 -1.88 20.55 5.70
N SER A 134 -2.18 21.25 4.61
CA SER A 134 -3.38 22.11 4.50
C SER A 134 -4.65 21.33 4.12
N ALA A 135 -4.54 20.11 3.65
CA ALA A 135 -5.67 19.30 3.18
C ALA A 135 -6.28 18.47 4.33
N PRO A 136 -7.63 18.45 4.45
CA PRO A 136 -8.29 17.62 5.45
C PRO A 136 -8.02 16.13 5.18
N SER A 137 -7.92 15.34 6.26
CA SER A 137 -7.79 13.88 6.16
C SER A 137 -8.28 13.21 7.44
N SER A 138 -9.01 12.11 7.31
CA SER A 138 -9.42 11.30 8.46
C SER A 138 -8.33 10.34 8.94
N VAL A 139 -7.26 10.12 8.15
CA VAL A 139 -6.10 9.29 8.53
C VAL A 139 -4.81 10.11 8.61
N ASN A 140 -3.87 9.66 9.44
CA ASN A 140 -2.50 10.15 9.37
C ASN A 140 -1.84 9.66 8.08
N ARG A 141 -1.00 10.47 7.47
CA ARG A 141 -0.30 10.17 6.21
C ARG A 141 1.19 10.21 6.40
N ALA A 142 1.88 9.13 6.06
CA ALA A 142 3.33 9.04 5.97
C ALA A 142 3.72 8.72 4.53
N LEU A 143 4.89 9.17 4.06
CA LEU A 143 5.29 9.01 2.67
C LEU A 143 6.71 8.49 2.53
N LEU A 144 6.92 7.72 1.46
CA LEU A 144 8.23 7.39 0.91
C LEU A 144 8.51 8.24 -0.34
N ALA A 145 9.77 8.50 -0.61
CA ALA A 145 10.21 8.97 -1.92
C ALA A 145 10.25 7.77 -2.88
N GLY A 146 9.70 7.93 -4.08
CA GLY A 146 9.68 6.88 -5.09
C GLY A 146 10.91 6.97 -6.00
N HIS A 147 11.70 5.88 -6.07
CA HIS A 147 12.84 5.77 -6.99
C HIS A 147 12.41 6.04 -8.44
N GLY A 148 11.28 5.45 -8.88
CA GLY A 148 10.77 5.66 -10.25
C GLY A 148 10.44 7.12 -10.54
N ALA A 149 9.88 7.86 -9.58
CA ALA A 149 9.62 9.30 -9.73
C ALA A 149 10.93 10.11 -9.79
N VAL A 150 11.91 9.80 -8.94
CA VAL A 150 13.23 10.43 -8.93
C VAL A 150 13.97 10.15 -10.24
N ARG A 151 13.97 8.90 -10.72
CA ARG A 151 14.61 8.50 -11.96
C ARG A 151 13.94 9.16 -13.18
N ALA A 152 12.60 9.19 -13.21
CA ALA A 152 11.85 9.85 -14.28
C ALA A 152 12.17 11.35 -14.39
N ALA A 153 12.44 12.01 -13.28
CA ALA A 153 12.78 13.43 -13.23
C ALA A 153 14.20 13.73 -13.79
N VAL A 154 15.13 12.76 -13.75
CA VAL A 154 16.53 12.97 -14.13
C VAL A 154 16.87 12.31 -15.46
N VAL A 155 16.44 11.06 -15.67
CA VAL A 155 16.77 10.23 -16.83
C VAL A 155 15.60 10.11 -17.81
N GLY A 156 14.38 10.37 -17.34
CA GLY A 156 13.16 10.06 -18.09
C GLY A 156 12.90 8.56 -18.16
N TYR A 157 12.40 8.09 -19.30
CA TYR A 157 12.04 6.69 -19.54
C TYR A 157 13.04 5.96 -20.46
N ALA A 158 14.30 6.40 -20.48
CA ALA A 158 15.35 5.76 -21.27
C ALA A 158 15.82 4.45 -20.61
N ASP A 159 15.91 3.37 -21.41
CA ASP A 159 16.47 2.07 -21.01
C ASP A 159 17.99 2.09 -21.09
N ARG A 160 18.62 2.67 -20.10
CA ARG A 160 20.08 2.74 -19.96
C ARG A 160 20.51 2.94 -18.51
N PRO A 161 21.74 2.57 -18.15
CA PRO A 161 22.33 2.94 -16.86
C PRO A 161 22.43 4.46 -16.68
N THR A 162 22.44 4.89 -15.41
CA THR A 162 22.71 6.28 -15.02
C THR A 162 24.21 6.58 -15.03
N ASP A 163 24.57 7.80 -15.40
CA ASP A 163 25.93 8.29 -15.20
C ASP A 163 26.13 8.89 -13.78
N SER A 164 27.36 9.29 -13.47
CA SER A 164 27.71 9.82 -12.14
C SER A 164 27.03 11.17 -11.81
N ALA A 165 26.79 12.01 -12.81
CA ALA A 165 26.14 13.31 -12.65
C ALA A 165 24.63 13.12 -12.41
N GLU A 166 24.00 12.22 -13.13
CA GLU A 166 22.60 11.82 -12.95
C GLU A 166 22.38 11.22 -11.57
N ARG A 167 23.22 10.28 -11.12
CA ARG A 167 23.15 9.73 -9.77
C ARG A 167 23.32 10.81 -8.69
N ALA A 168 24.22 11.76 -8.88
CA ALA A 168 24.37 12.88 -7.97
C ALA A 168 23.11 13.77 -7.93
N GLN A 169 22.42 13.97 -9.06
CA GLN A 169 21.17 14.68 -9.12
C GLN A 169 20.02 13.91 -8.45
N MET A 170 19.93 12.60 -8.67
CA MET A 170 18.95 11.75 -8.00
C MET A 170 19.14 11.76 -6.47
N ARG A 171 20.37 11.70 -5.98
CA ARG A 171 20.66 11.85 -4.55
C ARG A 171 20.20 13.19 -3.97
N ARG A 172 20.39 14.30 -4.70
CA ARG A 172 19.89 15.62 -4.26
C ARG A 172 18.37 15.64 -4.12
N LEU A 173 17.64 15.17 -5.13
CA LEU A 173 16.17 15.10 -5.08
C LEU A 173 15.67 14.19 -3.95
N LEU A 174 16.37 13.09 -3.70
CA LEU A 174 16.06 12.20 -2.57
C LEU A 174 16.36 12.88 -1.23
N ALA A 175 17.48 13.58 -1.10
CA ALA A 175 17.83 14.33 0.13
C ALA A 175 16.77 15.39 0.45
N GLU A 176 16.34 16.17 -0.56
CA GLU A 176 15.25 17.14 -0.43
C GLU A 176 13.94 16.50 0.06
N ALA A 177 13.62 15.29 -0.44
CA ALA A 177 12.44 14.55 0.00
C ALA A 177 12.57 14.07 1.46
N LEU A 178 13.75 13.58 1.85
CA LEU A 178 14.03 13.14 3.22
C LEU A 178 14.02 14.32 4.21
N GLU A 179 14.54 15.47 3.83
CA GLU A 179 14.49 16.72 4.60
C GLU A 179 13.05 17.26 4.73
N ALA A 180 12.23 17.12 3.71
CA ALA A 180 10.82 17.51 3.77
C ALA A 180 10.00 16.60 4.70
N GLY A 181 10.48 15.39 5.03
CA GLY A 181 9.83 14.49 5.98
C GLY A 181 9.59 13.06 5.48
N ALA A 182 10.06 12.69 4.28
CA ALA A 182 9.90 11.33 3.78
C ALA A 182 10.58 10.30 4.69
N PHE A 183 9.92 9.14 4.89
CA PHE A 183 10.40 8.08 5.79
C PHE A 183 11.47 7.19 5.17
N GLY A 184 11.73 7.32 3.88
CA GLY A 184 12.71 6.53 3.16
C GLY A 184 12.50 6.56 1.66
N LEU A 185 12.98 5.51 0.99
CA LEU A 185 12.90 5.31 -0.45
C LEU A 185 12.10 4.06 -0.76
N SER A 186 11.29 4.09 -1.81
CA SER A 186 10.70 2.88 -2.40
C SER A 186 11.17 2.67 -3.83
N SER A 187 11.28 1.42 -4.26
CA SER A 187 11.46 1.07 -5.67
C SER A 187 10.36 0.14 -6.18
N GLY A 188 10.12 0.18 -7.49
CA GLY A 188 9.23 -0.75 -8.19
C GLY A 188 9.93 -1.22 -9.45
N LEU A 189 10.64 -2.36 -9.34
CA LEU A 189 11.61 -2.80 -10.35
C LEU A 189 10.98 -3.61 -11.48
N ILE A 190 9.65 -3.73 -11.50
CA ILE A 190 8.90 -4.21 -12.66
C ILE A 190 8.31 -3.04 -13.49
N TYR A 191 8.33 -1.83 -12.95
CA TYR A 191 7.71 -0.67 -13.58
C TYR A 191 8.76 0.26 -14.19
N PRO A 192 8.54 0.77 -15.43
CA PRO A 192 9.39 1.83 -15.98
C PRO A 192 9.22 3.15 -15.23
N PRO A 193 10.29 3.94 -15.03
CA PRO A 193 11.67 3.66 -15.44
C PRO A 193 12.49 2.88 -14.40
N GLY A 194 11.88 2.43 -13.29
CA GLY A 194 12.56 1.72 -12.21
C GLY A 194 13.18 0.39 -12.66
N CYS A 195 12.55 -0.29 -13.64
CA CYS A 195 13.03 -1.57 -14.16
C CYS A 195 14.40 -1.47 -14.89
N TYR A 196 14.82 -0.28 -15.29
CA TYR A 196 16.11 -0.03 -15.95
C TYR A 196 17.26 0.25 -14.98
N ALA A 197 16.97 0.33 -13.66
CA ALA A 197 17.99 0.55 -12.64
C ALA A 197 18.82 -0.71 -12.37
N ASP A 198 20.09 -0.51 -12.10
CA ASP A 198 21.00 -1.54 -11.59
C ASP A 198 21.16 -1.49 -10.06
N VAL A 199 21.85 -2.49 -9.51
CA VAL A 199 22.11 -2.59 -8.06
C VAL A 199 22.95 -1.40 -7.56
N GLU A 200 23.87 -0.88 -8.37
CA GLU A 200 24.75 0.22 -7.97
C GLU A 200 23.96 1.52 -7.78
N GLU A 201 23.05 1.85 -8.70
CA GLU A 201 22.14 3.00 -8.60
C GLU A 201 21.27 2.90 -7.34
N LEU A 202 20.65 1.73 -7.11
CA LEU A 202 19.78 1.51 -5.97
C LEU A 202 20.54 1.56 -4.64
N ALA A 203 21.73 0.95 -4.58
CA ALA A 203 22.57 0.95 -3.36
C ALA A 203 23.11 2.35 -3.03
N ASP A 204 23.42 3.15 -4.03
CA ASP A 204 23.88 4.52 -3.85
C ASP A 204 22.79 5.40 -3.20
N LEU A 205 21.55 5.31 -3.70
CA LEU A 205 20.42 6.02 -3.11
C LEU A 205 20.02 5.46 -1.74
N ALA A 206 20.04 4.14 -1.58
CA ALA A 206 19.72 3.50 -0.31
C ALA A 206 20.71 3.84 0.81
N ARG A 207 21.98 4.15 0.47
CA ARG A 207 22.98 4.64 1.43
C ARG A 207 22.59 6.00 1.99
N ALA A 208 22.15 6.94 1.14
CA ALA A 208 21.65 8.23 1.60
C ALA A 208 20.42 8.07 2.53
N VAL A 209 19.55 7.10 2.26
CA VAL A 209 18.42 6.76 3.15
C VAL A 209 18.92 6.21 4.49
N ALA A 210 19.94 5.35 4.49
CA ALA A 210 20.50 4.78 5.71
C ALA A 210 21.12 5.86 6.60
N GLU A 211 21.90 6.80 6.02
CA GLU A 211 22.49 7.95 6.69
C GLU A 211 21.42 8.84 7.33
N ALA A 212 20.29 9.03 6.67
CA ALA A 212 19.14 9.76 7.20
C ALA A 212 18.31 8.96 8.23
N GLY A 213 18.62 7.67 8.51
CA GLY A 213 17.87 6.82 9.44
C GLY A 213 16.53 6.31 8.89
N GLY A 214 16.31 6.41 7.58
CA GLY A 214 15.14 5.92 6.89
C GLY A 214 15.12 4.41 6.61
N TYR A 215 14.20 3.94 5.77
CA TYR A 215 14.16 2.56 5.28
C TYR A 215 13.94 2.49 3.76
N TYR A 216 14.30 1.36 3.16
CA TYR A 216 14.16 1.09 1.73
C TYR A 216 13.13 -0.01 1.52
N ALA A 217 12.01 0.29 0.85
CA ALA A 217 10.99 -0.67 0.45
C ALA A 217 11.14 -1.01 -1.04
N SER A 218 11.00 -2.28 -1.41
CA SER A 218 11.14 -2.69 -2.80
C SER A 218 10.04 -3.63 -3.26
N HIS A 219 9.27 -3.20 -4.26
CA HIS A 219 8.64 -4.10 -5.20
C HIS A 219 9.78 -4.67 -6.06
N ILE A 220 10.19 -5.89 -5.76
CA ILE A 220 11.35 -6.55 -6.36
C ILE A 220 11.17 -6.80 -7.86
N ARG A 221 12.27 -7.02 -8.59
CA ARG A 221 12.31 -7.12 -10.04
C ARG A 221 11.48 -8.26 -10.64
N SER A 222 11.26 -9.32 -9.86
CA SER A 222 10.38 -10.44 -10.24
C SER A 222 9.74 -11.06 -9.01
N GLU A 223 8.46 -11.32 -9.10
CA GLU A 223 7.68 -12.07 -8.10
C GLU A 223 7.31 -13.47 -8.63
N GLY A 224 7.75 -13.78 -9.83
CA GLY A 224 7.52 -15.03 -10.57
C GLY A 224 8.81 -15.83 -10.77
N ASP A 225 9.19 -16.02 -12.01
CA ASP A 225 10.30 -16.92 -12.40
C ASP A 225 11.65 -16.51 -11.81
N GLY A 226 11.94 -15.20 -11.76
CA GLY A 226 13.15 -14.65 -11.15
C GLY A 226 12.99 -14.23 -9.68
N LEU A 227 12.07 -14.83 -8.90
CA LEU A 227 11.79 -14.42 -7.51
C LEU A 227 13.04 -14.47 -6.61
N LEU A 228 13.81 -15.54 -6.70
CA LEU A 228 14.97 -15.73 -5.80
C LEU A 228 16.11 -14.79 -6.17
N GLU A 229 16.37 -14.63 -7.46
CA GLU A 229 17.36 -13.70 -8.00
C GLU A 229 17.00 -12.25 -7.64
N ALA A 230 15.72 -11.88 -7.71
CA ALA A 230 15.24 -10.56 -7.33
C ALA A 230 15.36 -10.30 -5.81
N LEU A 231 15.21 -11.33 -4.98
CA LEU A 231 15.47 -11.23 -3.55
C LEU A 231 16.97 -11.12 -3.25
N ASP A 232 17.84 -11.84 -3.97
CA ASP A 232 19.28 -11.69 -3.84
C ASP A 232 19.74 -10.28 -4.27
N GLU A 233 19.17 -9.71 -5.34
CA GLU A 233 19.37 -8.31 -5.76
C GLU A 233 18.97 -7.34 -4.63
N PHE A 234 17.79 -7.48 -4.06
CA PHE A 234 17.33 -6.68 -2.94
C PHE A 234 18.29 -6.76 -1.73
N LEU A 235 18.72 -7.97 -1.38
CA LEU A 235 19.66 -8.19 -0.28
C LEU A 235 21.05 -7.61 -0.57
N ALA A 236 21.49 -7.61 -1.84
CA ALA A 236 22.73 -6.96 -2.26
C ALA A 236 22.66 -5.45 -2.03
N VAL A 237 21.54 -4.80 -2.38
CA VAL A 237 21.32 -3.36 -2.08
C VAL A 237 21.36 -3.10 -0.58
N VAL A 238 20.67 -3.93 0.24
CA VAL A 238 20.66 -3.78 1.71
C VAL A 238 22.07 -3.96 2.31
N ARG A 239 22.83 -4.95 1.86
CA ARG A 239 24.21 -5.18 2.32
C ARG A 239 25.14 -4.02 1.96
N ALA A 240 25.08 -3.55 0.71
CA ALA A 240 25.95 -2.49 0.21
C ALA A 240 25.68 -1.11 0.84
N SER A 241 24.44 -0.86 1.26
CA SER A 241 23.99 0.42 1.80
C SER A 241 23.89 0.45 3.34
N GLY A 242 23.72 -0.70 4.00
CA GLY A 242 23.42 -0.79 5.43
C GLY A 242 22.01 -0.32 5.82
N VAL A 243 21.15 -0.04 4.86
CA VAL A 243 19.78 0.42 5.07
C VAL A 243 18.91 -0.65 5.73
N ARG A 244 17.87 -0.24 6.45
CA ARG A 244 16.77 -1.14 6.83
C ARG A 244 15.95 -1.44 5.58
N GLY A 245 15.82 -2.72 5.21
CA GLY A 245 15.12 -3.14 3.99
C GLY A 245 13.74 -3.70 4.28
N GLN A 246 12.80 -3.49 3.34
CA GLN A 246 11.48 -4.10 3.35
C GLN A 246 11.16 -4.66 1.96
N VAL A 247 10.88 -5.95 1.88
CA VAL A 247 10.32 -6.53 0.67
C VAL A 247 8.82 -6.22 0.62
N SER A 248 8.40 -5.48 -0.39
CA SER A 248 7.00 -5.13 -0.60
C SER A 248 6.19 -6.37 -0.97
N HIS A 249 5.00 -6.53 -0.37
CA HIS A 249 3.96 -7.53 -0.69
C HIS A 249 4.51 -8.91 -1.11
N LEU A 250 5.46 -9.46 -0.34
CA LEU A 250 6.17 -10.72 -0.63
C LEU A 250 5.22 -11.83 -1.12
N LYS A 251 5.46 -12.37 -2.30
CA LYS A 251 4.67 -13.45 -2.90
C LYS A 251 5.48 -14.27 -3.90
N ALA A 252 5.00 -15.48 -4.20
CA ALA A 252 5.39 -16.25 -5.37
C ALA A 252 4.21 -16.29 -6.34
N SER A 253 4.33 -15.57 -7.43
CA SER A 253 3.28 -15.35 -8.43
C SER A 253 3.39 -16.37 -9.57
N GLY A 254 2.24 -16.94 -9.96
CA GLY A 254 2.17 -18.00 -10.95
C GLY A 254 2.38 -19.40 -10.35
N ARG A 255 1.57 -20.36 -10.78
CA ARG A 255 1.52 -21.72 -10.20
C ARG A 255 2.86 -22.44 -10.22
N ALA A 256 3.62 -22.29 -11.31
CA ALA A 256 4.94 -22.87 -11.46
C ALA A 256 5.94 -22.37 -10.40
N ASN A 257 5.72 -21.16 -9.89
CA ASN A 257 6.59 -20.49 -8.93
C ASN A 257 6.22 -20.74 -7.45
N TRP A 258 5.06 -21.32 -7.15
CA TRP A 258 4.63 -21.56 -5.77
C TRP A 258 5.65 -22.27 -4.89
N PRO A 259 6.42 -23.27 -5.37
CA PRO A 259 7.48 -23.91 -4.56
C PRO A 259 8.60 -22.96 -4.13
N LYS A 260 8.82 -21.84 -4.83
CA LYS A 260 9.84 -20.85 -4.49
C LYS A 260 9.51 -20.04 -3.22
N ALA A 261 8.25 -20.00 -2.78
CA ALA A 261 7.86 -19.25 -1.58
C ALA A 261 8.61 -19.71 -0.33
N ALA A 262 8.75 -21.02 -0.14
CA ALA A 262 9.51 -21.57 0.99
C ALA A 262 10.99 -21.20 0.93
N GLN A 263 11.58 -21.18 -0.26
CA GLN A 263 12.97 -20.77 -0.50
C GLN A 263 13.16 -19.26 -0.23
N ALA A 264 12.20 -18.44 -0.67
CA ALA A 264 12.19 -17.00 -0.41
C ALA A 264 12.15 -16.68 1.09
N VAL A 265 11.28 -17.36 1.85
CA VAL A 265 11.21 -17.22 3.31
C VAL A 265 12.53 -17.68 3.96
N ALA A 266 13.11 -18.81 3.53
CA ALA A 266 14.38 -19.31 4.04
C ALA A 266 15.53 -18.33 3.78
N LEU A 267 15.56 -17.70 2.59
CA LEU A 267 16.54 -16.67 2.22
C LEU A 267 16.46 -15.45 3.15
N LEU A 268 15.26 -14.93 3.38
CA LEU A 268 15.06 -13.80 4.27
C LEU A 268 15.37 -14.13 5.74
N ARG A 269 15.01 -15.33 6.23
CA ARG A 269 15.39 -15.80 7.57
C ARG A 269 16.91 -15.85 7.75
N ARG A 270 17.64 -16.37 6.75
CA ARG A 270 19.11 -16.42 6.74
C ARG A 270 19.69 -15.01 6.76
N ALA A 271 19.24 -14.12 5.90
CA ALA A 271 19.70 -12.73 5.88
C ALA A 271 19.51 -12.02 7.23
N ARG A 272 18.38 -12.26 7.92
CA ARG A 272 18.12 -11.75 9.26
C ARG A 272 19.04 -12.36 10.32
N ALA A 273 19.32 -13.68 10.23
CA ALA A 273 20.27 -14.35 11.12
C ALA A 273 21.71 -13.84 10.94
N GLU A 274 22.07 -13.40 9.75
CA GLU A 274 23.32 -12.70 9.42
C GLU A 274 23.36 -11.24 9.94
N GLY A 275 22.29 -10.74 10.57
CA GLY A 275 22.20 -9.40 11.17
C GLY A 275 21.64 -8.32 10.25
N LEU A 276 21.17 -8.65 9.03
CA LEU A 276 20.52 -7.68 8.17
C LEU A 276 19.14 -7.30 8.73
N ARG A 277 18.87 -6.00 8.76
CA ARG A 277 17.57 -5.47 9.22
C ARG A 277 16.55 -5.52 8.09
N VAL A 278 16.01 -6.71 7.83
CA VAL A 278 15.06 -6.97 6.74
C VAL A 278 13.69 -7.31 7.30
N SER A 279 12.66 -6.71 6.73
CA SER A 279 11.24 -6.98 6.94
C SER A 279 10.55 -7.23 5.59
N ALA A 280 9.27 -7.60 5.64
CA ALA A 280 8.41 -7.66 4.48
C ALA A 280 7.00 -7.21 4.85
N ASP A 281 6.17 -6.92 3.86
CA ASP A 281 4.74 -6.79 4.04
C ASP A 281 3.97 -7.77 3.16
N ARG A 282 2.69 -7.96 3.49
CA ARG A 282 1.80 -8.84 2.76
C ARG A 282 0.33 -8.49 3.00
N TYR A 283 -0.50 -8.51 1.94
CA TYR A 283 -1.95 -8.46 2.04
C TYR A 283 -2.55 -9.89 2.09
N PRO A 284 -3.65 -10.12 2.82
CA PRO A 284 -4.24 -11.45 3.03
C PRO A 284 -5.20 -11.86 1.90
N TYR A 285 -4.75 -11.76 0.64
CA TYR A 285 -5.53 -12.12 -0.56
C TYR A 285 -4.67 -12.87 -1.57
N LEU A 286 -5.32 -13.61 -2.49
CA LEU A 286 -4.67 -14.51 -3.45
C LEU A 286 -4.54 -13.93 -4.86
N ALA A 287 -5.01 -12.70 -5.08
CA ALA A 287 -4.84 -11.98 -6.31
C ALA A 287 -4.11 -10.66 -6.08
N SER A 288 -3.37 -10.20 -7.08
CA SER A 288 -2.79 -8.86 -7.17
C SER A 288 -3.65 -7.95 -8.05
N GLN A 289 -3.40 -6.64 -7.99
CA GLN A 289 -3.97 -5.67 -8.94
C GLN A 289 -2.87 -4.73 -9.39
N THR A 290 -2.72 -4.59 -10.70
CA THR A 290 -1.82 -3.63 -11.34
C THR A 290 -2.26 -3.38 -12.79
N SER A 291 -1.49 -2.62 -13.55
CA SER A 291 -1.77 -2.30 -14.95
C SER A 291 -1.58 -3.51 -15.86
N LEU A 292 -2.47 -3.68 -16.85
CA LEU A 292 -2.44 -4.79 -17.82
C LEU A 292 -1.17 -4.80 -18.67
N ASP A 293 -0.66 -3.62 -19.03
CA ASP A 293 0.55 -3.52 -19.86
C ASP A 293 1.78 -4.14 -19.18
N THR A 294 1.87 -4.06 -17.84
CA THR A 294 2.94 -4.71 -17.05
C THR A 294 2.98 -6.23 -17.23
N PHE A 295 1.84 -6.86 -17.54
CA PHE A 295 1.77 -8.29 -17.78
C PHE A 295 2.00 -8.67 -19.24
N LEU A 296 1.53 -7.85 -20.19
CA LEU A 296 1.52 -8.23 -21.58
C LEU A 296 2.74 -7.72 -22.38
N LEU A 297 3.41 -6.67 -21.89
CA LEU A 297 4.46 -6.02 -22.65
C LEU A 297 5.85 -6.31 -22.07
N PRO A 298 6.85 -6.62 -22.93
CA PRO A 298 8.24 -6.69 -22.50
C PRO A 298 8.78 -5.30 -22.17
N ASN A 299 9.83 -5.22 -21.33
CA ASN A 299 10.38 -3.96 -20.83
C ASN A 299 10.75 -2.96 -21.93
N TRP A 300 11.31 -3.41 -23.05
CA TRP A 300 11.66 -2.54 -24.17
C TRP A 300 10.45 -1.82 -24.80
N ALA A 301 9.24 -2.38 -24.64
CA ALA A 301 8.03 -1.79 -25.21
C ALA A 301 7.57 -0.52 -24.47
N PHE A 302 8.08 -0.25 -23.28
CA PHE A 302 7.80 0.95 -22.49
C PHE A 302 8.77 2.11 -22.76
N GLU A 303 9.94 1.83 -23.35
CA GLU A 303 10.96 2.85 -23.63
C GLU A 303 10.40 3.99 -24.51
N GLY A 304 10.71 5.23 -24.16
CA GLY A 304 10.26 6.43 -24.87
C GLY A 304 8.87 6.92 -24.47
N GLY A 305 8.29 6.29 -23.47
CA GLY A 305 7.05 6.77 -22.85
C GLY A 305 5.75 6.34 -23.54
N ARG A 306 4.63 6.90 -23.07
CA ARG A 306 3.27 6.45 -23.43
C ARG A 306 2.95 6.59 -24.92
N GLU A 307 3.32 7.69 -25.56
CA GLU A 307 3.03 7.91 -26.98
C GLU A 307 3.74 6.89 -27.86
N VAL A 308 5.00 6.59 -27.53
CA VAL A 308 5.79 5.57 -28.24
C VAL A 308 5.23 4.18 -27.97
N GLN A 309 4.78 3.88 -26.74
CA GLN A 309 4.11 2.62 -26.39
C GLN A 309 2.83 2.43 -27.23
N LEU A 310 1.98 3.45 -27.36
CA LEU A 310 0.80 3.41 -28.20
C LEU A 310 1.12 3.23 -29.69
N ALA A 311 2.14 3.89 -30.19
CA ALA A 311 2.61 3.70 -31.57
C ALA A 311 3.10 2.25 -31.81
N ARG A 312 3.83 1.65 -30.85
CA ARG A 312 4.25 0.24 -30.89
C ARG A 312 3.05 -0.72 -30.92
N LEU A 313 2.01 -0.43 -30.14
CA LEU A 313 0.77 -1.21 -30.13
C LEU A 313 -0.02 -1.09 -31.44
N ALA A 314 0.16 -0.01 -32.20
CA ALA A 314 -0.46 0.18 -33.51
C ALA A 314 0.34 -0.47 -34.65
N ASP A 315 1.65 -0.67 -34.47
CA ASP A 315 2.56 -1.21 -35.50
C ASP A 315 2.48 -2.75 -35.55
N ALA A 316 2.05 -3.30 -36.68
CA ALA A 316 1.82 -4.74 -36.81
C ALA A 316 3.10 -5.61 -36.68
N PRO A 317 4.29 -5.24 -37.21
CA PRO A 317 5.53 -5.95 -36.94
C PRO A 317 5.90 -5.98 -35.44
N THR A 318 5.81 -4.84 -34.77
CA THR A 318 6.12 -4.72 -33.32
C THR A 318 5.14 -5.54 -32.47
N ARG A 319 3.86 -5.53 -32.79
CA ARG A 319 2.85 -6.39 -32.10
C ARG A 319 3.17 -7.87 -32.24
N ARG A 320 3.58 -8.32 -33.43
CA ARG A 320 4.00 -9.72 -33.60
C ARG A 320 5.17 -10.07 -32.71
N ARG A 321 6.20 -9.22 -32.64
CA ARG A 321 7.34 -9.41 -31.75
C ARG A 321 6.91 -9.48 -30.27
N ILE A 322 6.05 -8.57 -29.81
CA ILE A 322 5.47 -8.60 -28.45
C ILE A 322 4.77 -9.94 -28.21
N ALA A 323 3.93 -10.38 -29.14
CA ALA A 323 3.18 -11.62 -29.00
C ALA A 323 4.09 -12.88 -28.96
N GLU A 324 5.15 -12.90 -29.76
CA GLU A 324 6.14 -13.99 -29.78
C GLU A 324 6.91 -14.05 -28.46
N GLU A 325 7.42 -12.92 -27.95
CA GLU A 325 8.13 -12.84 -26.67
C GLU A 325 7.20 -13.21 -25.50
N PHE A 326 5.95 -12.72 -25.51
CA PHE A 326 4.95 -13.05 -24.49
C PHE A 326 4.66 -14.56 -24.45
N ARG A 327 4.39 -15.20 -25.59
CA ARG A 327 4.08 -16.64 -25.65
C ARG A 327 5.27 -17.51 -25.25
N ALA A 328 6.49 -17.07 -25.54
CA ALA A 328 7.70 -17.74 -25.09
C ALA A 328 7.84 -17.71 -23.54
N ALA A 329 7.48 -16.59 -22.92
CA ALA A 329 7.51 -16.43 -21.46
C ALA A 329 6.29 -17.05 -20.75
N HIS A 330 5.13 -17.12 -21.40
CA HIS A 330 3.85 -17.58 -20.84
C HIS A 330 3.23 -18.67 -21.72
N PRO A 331 3.75 -19.90 -21.71
CA PRO A 331 3.19 -21.01 -22.50
C PRO A 331 1.84 -21.51 -21.98
N GLU A 332 1.40 -21.05 -20.80
CA GLU A 332 0.20 -21.54 -20.13
C GLU A 332 -1.06 -20.78 -20.59
N GLU A 333 -1.92 -21.45 -21.34
CA GLU A 333 -3.24 -20.95 -21.76
C GLU A 333 -4.12 -20.49 -20.57
N GLU A 334 -3.93 -21.09 -19.39
CA GLU A 334 -4.67 -20.77 -18.17
C GLU A 334 -4.38 -19.35 -17.65
N PHE A 335 -3.29 -18.72 -18.07
CA PHE A 335 -2.94 -17.33 -17.74
C PHE A 335 -4.09 -16.36 -18.03
N PHE A 336 -4.71 -16.48 -19.21
CA PHE A 336 -5.79 -15.58 -19.64
C PHE A 336 -7.08 -15.72 -18.85
N ASN A 337 -7.33 -16.90 -18.24
CA ASN A 337 -8.47 -17.12 -17.35
C ASN A 337 -8.31 -16.45 -15.99
N ARG A 338 -7.07 -16.15 -15.59
CA ARG A 338 -6.73 -15.63 -14.26
C ARG A 338 -6.59 -14.11 -14.22
N ILE A 339 -6.57 -13.45 -15.37
CA ILE A 339 -6.53 -11.99 -15.48
C ILE A 339 -7.95 -11.48 -15.74
N THR A 340 -8.48 -10.71 -14.80
CA THR A 340 -9.79 -10.07 -14.89
C THR A 340 -9.61 -8.56 -15.02
N ILE A 341 -10.28 -7.93 -15.97
CA ILE A 341 -10.25 -6.48 -16.15
C ILE A 341 -10.93 -5.81 -14.94
N ALA A 342 -10.19 -5.01 -14.21
CA ALA A 342 -10.64 -4.31 -13.02
C ALA A 342 -11.12 -2.88 -13.32
N ALA A 343 -10.41 -2.17 -14.20
CA ALA A 343 -10.82 -0.84 -14.65
C ALA A 343 -10.23 -0.55 -16.04
N VAL A 344 -10.88 0.34 -16.75
CA VAL A 344 -10.44 0.86 -18.04
C VAL A 344 -10.51 2.40 -18.04
N HIS A 345 -10.05 3.03 -19.11
CA HIS A 345 -10.10 4.49 -19.25
C HIS A 345 -11.52 5.01 -18.96
N PRO A 346 -11.71 5.99 -18.06
CA PRO A 346 -13.05 6.41 -17.58
C PRO A 346 -13.96 6.96 -18.69
N ASP A 347 -13.38 7.59 -19.72
CA ASP A 347 -14.13 8.22 -20.82
C ASP A 347 -14.35 7.26 -22.02
N ARG A 348 -14.09 5.96 -21.84
CA ARG A 348 -14.26 4.91 -22.87
C ARG A 348 -15.30 3.89 -22.41
N PRO A 349 -15.80 3.01 -23.30
CA PRO A 349 -16.74 1.95 -22.93
C PRO A 349 -16.23 1.09 -21.78
N GLN A 350 -17.12 0.73 -20.84
CA GLN A 350 -16.78 0.00 -19.60
C GLN A 350 -17.15 -1.50 -19.67
N ASP A 351 -17.56 -2.00 -20.79
CA ASP A 351 -18.10 -3.36 -21.01
C ASP A 351 -17.06 -4.48 -20.83
N ALA A 352 -15.77 -4.14 -20.83
CA ALA A 352 -14.69 -5.07 -20.51
C ALA A 352 -14.55 -5.34 -19.00
N VAL A 353 -15.01 -4.43 -18.14
CA VAL A 353 -14.82 -4.54 -16.67
C VAL A 353 -15.54 -5.77 -16.12
N GLY A 354 -14.83 -6.56 -15.31
CA GLY A 354 -15.31 -7.81 -14.73
C GLY A 354 -15.13 -9.04 -15.60
N LYS A 355 -14.73 -8.89 -16.87
CA LYS A 355 -14.44 -10.00 -17.78
C LYS A 355 -12.98 -10.45 -17.66
N THR A 356 -12.73 -11.73 -17.93
CA THR A 356 -11.35 -12.23 -18.09
C THR A 356 -10.82 -11.91 -19.49
N LEU A 357 -9.51 -11.91 -19.66
CA LEU A 357 -8.91 -11.78 -21.00
C LEU A 357 -9.36 -12.90 -21.94
N ARG A 358 -9.53 -14.13 -21.41
CA ARG A 358 -10.10 -15.26 -22.16
C ARG A 358 -11.51 -14.91 -22.68
N ALA A 359 -12.40 -14.46 -21.81
CA ALA A 359 -13.77 -14.11 -22.19
C ALA A 359 -13.80 -13.01 -23.26
N LEU A 360 -12.93 -11.99 -23.15
CA LEU A 360 -12.83 -10.95 -24.17
C LEU A 360 -12.37 -11.50 -25.53
N GLY A 361 -11.38 -12.41 -25.54
CA GLY A 361 -10.95 -13.09 -26.74
C GLY A 361 -12.06 -13.93 -27.38
N ASP A 362 -12.75 -14.73 -26.58
CA ASP A 362 -13.83 -15.61 -27.02
C ASP A 362 -15.02 -14.80 -27.61
N GLU A 363 -15.44 -13.72 -26.93
CA GLU A 363 -16.51 -12.82 -27.42
C GLU A 363 -16.14 -12.14 -28.74
N ALA A 364 -14.85 -11.78 -28.91
CA ALA A 364 -14.36 -11.15 -30.13
C ALA A 364 -14.02 -12.17 -31.24
N GLY A 365 -14.06 -13.49 -30.97
CA GLY A 365 -13.61 -14.53 -31.90
C GLY A 365 -12.13 -14.42 -32.23
N ARG A 366 -11.27 -14.02 -31.27
CA ARG A 366 -9.85 -13.70 -31.43
C ARG A 366 -8.99 -14.31 -30.34
N ASP A 367 -7.68 -14.34 -30.58
CA ASP A 367 -6.70 -14.69 -29.54
C ASP A 367 -6.81 -13.74 -28.34
N PRO A 368 -6.85 -14.24 -27.10
CA PRO A 368 -6.97 -13.42 -25.89
C PRO A 368 -5.83 -12.40 -25.70
N LEU A 369 -4.62 -12.71 -26.16
CA LEU A 369 -3.50 -11.76 -26.14
C LEU A 369 -3.76 -10.60 -27.08
N ASP A 370 -4.21 -10.88 -28.31
CA ASP A 370 -4.56 -9.84 -29.30
C ASP A 370 -5.69 -8.96 -28.79
N ALA A 371 -6.71 -9.54 -28.15
CA ALA A 371 -7.79 -8.79 -27.52
C ALA A 371 -7.26 -7.88 -26.39
N GLY A 372 -6.32 -8.37 -25.57
CA GLY A 372 -5.67 -7.58 -24.52
C GLY A 372 -4.82 -6.43 -25.09
N LEU A 373 -4.06 -6.66 -26.16
CA LEU A 373 -3.27 -5.62 -26.82
C LEU A 373 -4.15 -4.55 -27.50
N ASP A 374 -5.29 -4.95 -28.05
CA ASP A 374 -6.28 -4.01 -28.58
C ASP A 374 -6.92 -3.18 -27.46
N LEU A 375 -7.30 -3.82 -26.34
CA LEU A 375 -7.85 -3.14 -25.17
C LEU A 375 -6.86 -2.09 -24.64
N LEU A 376 -5.56 -2.42 -24.53
CA LEU A 376 -4.52 -1.46 -24.13
C LEU A 376 -4.47 -0.27 -25.08
N ARG A 377 -4.53 -0.48 -26.38
CA ARG A 377 -4.50 0.59 -27.39
C ARG A 377 -5.77 1.46 -27.32
N GLU A 378 -6.94 0.85 -27.26
CA GLU A 378 -8.24 1.52 -27.24
C GLU A 378 -8.45 2.34 -25.98
N HIS A 379 -7.95 1.87 -24.84
CA HIS A 379 -8.01 2.55 -23.55
C HIS A 379 -6.71 3.31 -23.20
N GLU A 380 -5.88 3.59 -24.22
CA GLU A 380 -4.69 4.40 -24.07
C GLU A 380 -3.78 3.93 -22.93
N VAL A 381 -3.57 2.61 -22.81
CA VAL A 381 -2.83 1.89 -21.76
C VAL A 381 -3.34 2.14 -20.33
N GLN A 382 -4.53 2.70 -20.16
CA GLN A 382 -5.18 2.85 -18.85
C GLN A 382 -6.12 1.67 -18.59
N VAL A 383 -5.54 0.50 -18.35
CA VAL A 383 -6.27 -0.73 -18.05
C VAL A 383 -5.68 -1.37 -16.81
N GLU A 384 -6.48 -1.44 -15.74
CA GLU A 384 -6.14 -2.13 -14.50
C GLU A 384 -6.70 -3.55 -14.51
N VAL A 385 -5.95 -4.50 -13.98
CA VAL A 385 -6.36 -5.89 -13.91
C VAL A 385 -6.13 -6.50 -12.54
N THR A 386 -6.95 -7.49 -12.20
CA THR A 386 -6.73 -8.39 -11.07
C THR A 386 -6.17 -9.70 -11.59
N TYR A 387 -5.06 -10.17 -11.01
CA TYR A 387 -4.41 -11.42 -11.39
C TYR A 387 -4.41 -12.44 -10.25
N ALA A 388 -5.17 -13.52 -10.39
CA ALA A 388 -5.31 -14.61 -9.41
C ALA A 388 -4.15 -15.61 -9.55
N SER A 389 -2.98 -15.29 -8.96
CA SER A 389 -1.72 -16.01 -9.19
C SER A 389 -1.13 -16.71 -7.98
N MET A 390 -1.73 -16.58 -6.79
CA MET A 390 -1.13 -17.00 -5.53
C MET A 390 -1.83 -18.20 -4.89
N SER A 391 -1.17 -18.88 -3.96
CA SER A 391 -1.74 -19.99 -3.20
C SER A 391 -1.99 -19.61 -1.74
N GLU A 392 -3.02 -20.23 -1.15
CA GLU A 392 -3.35 -20.05 0.27
C GLU A 392 -2.25 -20.61 1.18
N GLU A 393 -1.62 -21.73 0.80
CA GLU A 393 -0.52 -22.34 1.55
C GLU A 393 0.67 -21.35 1.66
N ASN A 394 1.09 -20.77 0.54
CA ASN A 394 2.17 -19.78 0.52
C ASN A 394 1.82 -18.51 1.27
N LEU A 395 0.55 -18.05 1.19
CA LEU A 395 0.09 -16.91 1.94
C LEU A 395 0.21 -17.16 3.45
N ARG A 396 -0.23 -18.32 3.94
CA ARG A 396 -0.08 -18.72 5.34
C ARG A 396 1.38 -18.82 5.76
N LEU A 397 2.23 -19.44 4.93
CA LEU A 397 3.66 -19.55 5.15
C LEU A 397 4.30 -18.17 5.36
N ILE A 398 4.00 -17.21 4.48
CA ILE A 398 4.56 -15.86 4.54
C ILE A 398 3.99 -15.10 5.75
N LEU A 399 2.68 -15.14 5.98
CA LEU A 399 2.04 -14.48 7.12
C LEU A 399 2.49 -15.03 8.47
N ALA A 400 2.94 -16.27 8.56
CA ALA A 400 3.48 -16.85 9.80
C ALA A 400 4.81 -16.20 10.24
N GLU A 401 5.53 -15.53 9.33
CA GLU A 401 6.84 -14.95 9.64
C GLU A 401 6.75 -13.70 10.53
N PRO A 402 7.48 -13.63 11.67
CA PRO A 402 7.38 -12.54 12.64
C PRO A 402 7.87 -11.17 12.14
N TYR A 403 8.52 -11.11 11.00
CA TYR A 403 9.00 -9.89 10.34
C TYR A 403 8.13 -9.42 9.18
N VAL A 404 6.99 -10.08 8.93
CA VAL A 404 6.05 -9.69 7.88
C VAL A 404 4.94 -8.84 8.48
N ALA A 405 4.85 -7.58 8.12
CA ALA A 405 3.74 -6.69 8.45
C ALA A 405 2.54 -6.94 7.53
N VAL A 406 1.37 -6.47 7.91
CA VAL A 406 0.20 -6.49 7.04
C VAL A 406 0.02 -5.12 6.41
N GLY A 407 0.07 -5.07 5.06
CA GLY A 407 -0.20 -3.88 4.25
C GLY A 407 -1.31 -4.16 3.25
N SER A 408 -2.06 -3.16 2.84
CA SER A 408 -3.18 -3.35 1.91
C SER A 408 -2.76 -3.38 0.45
N ASP A 409 -1.67 -2.72 0.11
CA ASP A 409 -1.25 -2.48 -1.27
C ASP A 409 -2.37 -1.81 -2.11
N ALA A 410 -3.09 -0.86 -1.47
CA ALA A 410 -4.24 -0.19 -2.07
C ALA A 410 -4.31 1.29 -1.70
N GLY A 411 -4.80 2.11 -2.63
CA GLY A 411 -5.12 3.51 -2.37
C GLY A 411 -6.36 3.68 -1.50
N LEU A 412 -6.45 4.80 -0.80
CA LEU A 412 -7.66 5.16 -0.04
C LEU A 412 -8.81 5.58 -0.99
N ARG A 413 -10.02 5.33 -0.54
CA ARG A 413 -11.27 5.66 -1.26
C ARG A 413 -12.37 5.95 -0.24
N ASP A 414 -13.40 6.66 -0.67
CA ASP A 414 -14.65 6.69 0.07
C ASP A 414 -15.57 5.56 -0.44
N LEU A 415 -16.55 5.17 0.36
CA LEU A 415 -17.60 4.26 -0.08
C LEU A 415 -18.49 4.97 -1.12
N PRO A 416 -18.99 4.24 -2.11
CA PRO A 416 -20.02 4.78 -3.00
C PRO A 416 -21.24 5.25 -2.17
N ALA A 417 -21.89 6.31 -2.63
CA ALA A 417 -23.17 6.70 -2.02
C ALA A 417 -24.19 5.56 -2.14
N GLU A 418 -25.07 5.43 -1.14
CA GLU A 418 -26.06 4.38 -1.09
C GLU A 418 -26.92 4.38 -2.38
N GLY A 419 -27.03 3.23 -3.05
CA GLY A 419 -27.75 3.09 -4.33
C GLY A 419 -27.00 3.55 -5.57
N VAL A 420 -25.76 4.05 -5.43
CA VAL A 420 -24.88 4.37 -6.55
C VAL A 420 -23.96 3.19 -6.80
N ALA A 421 -23.97 2.65 -8.02
CA ALA A 421 -22.95 1.69 -8.44
C ALA A 421 -21.57 2.34 -8.21
N GLY A 422 -20.70 1.66 -7.49
CA GLY A 422 -19.37 2.18 -7.20
C GLY A 422 -18.68 2.62 -8.48
N GLY A 423 -18.04 3.78 -8.45
CA GLY A 423 -17.49 4.51 -9.59
C GLY A 423 -16.78 3.68 -10.68
N HIS A 424 -16.00 4.28 -11.54
CA HIS A 424 -15.33 3.57 -12.63
C HIS A 424 -14.45 2.42 -12.12
N GLY A 425 -14.74 1.17 -12.54
CA GLY A 425 -13.97 -0.05 -12.27
C GLY A 425 -14.31 -0.75 -10.95
N LEU A 426 -13.65 -1.88 -10.74
CA LEU A 426 -13.72 -2.76 -9.56
C LEU A 426 -12.43 -2.65 -8.76
N PRO A 427 -12.37 -1.88 -7.66
CA PRO A 427 -11.19 -1.87 -6.81
C PRO A 427 -10.94 -3.26 -6.22
N HIS A 428 -9.69 -3.60 -5.96
CA HIS A 428 -9.38 -4.85 -5.27
C HIS A 428 -10.00 -4.85 -3.85
N PRO A 429 -10.60 -5.97 -3.39
CA PRO A 429 -11.17 -6.11 -2.04
C PRO A 429 -10.22 -5.68 -0.91
N ARG A 430 -8.90 -5.80 -1.13
CA ARG A 430 -7.85 -5.41 -0.17
C ARG A 430 -7.93 -3.93 0.26
N ALA A 431 -8.56 -3.06 -0.55
CA ALA A 431 -8.73 -1.66 -0.22
C ALA A 431 -9.61 -1.42 1.01
N TYR A 432 -10.53 -2.33 1.29
CA TYR A 432 -11.52 -2.20 2.36
C TYR A 432 -11.40 -3.29 3.44
N GLY A 433 -11.00 -4.52 3.05
CA GLY A 433 -11.10 -5.69 3.91
C GLY A 433 -9.80 -6.13 4.59
N THR A 434 -8.62 -5.58 4.24
CA THR A 434 -7.31 -6.14 4.64
C THR A 434 -7.16 -6.40 6.14
N PRO A 435 -7.33 -5.45 7.06
CA PRO A 435 -7.15 -5.73 8.48
C PRO A 435 -8.18 -6.73 9.03
N ALA A 436 -9.44 -6.59 8.61
CA ALA A 436 -10.51 -7.44 9.09
C ALA A 436 -10.38 -8.89 8.58
N ARG A 437 -9.95 -9.09 7.32
CA ARG A 437 -9.63 -10.40 6.78
C ARG A 437 -8.46 -11.05 7.51
N PHE A 438 -7.41 -10.30 7.74
CA PHE A 438 -6.26 -10.79 8.49
C PHE A 438 -6.65 -11.24 9.90
N LEU A 439 -7.32 -10.37 10.66
CA LEU A 439 -7.71 -10.68 12.04
C LEU A 439 -8.80 -11.75 12.12
N GLY A 440 -9.82 -11.69 11.28
CA GLY A 440 -10.94 -12.65 11.27
C GLY A 440 -10.51 -14.02 10.77
N THR A 441 -9.94 -14.08 9.55
CA THR A 441 -9.65 -15.36 8.89
C THR A 441 -8.37 -16.00 9.40
N TYR A 442 -7.26 -15.23 9.54
CA TYR A 442 -5.95 -15.83 9.84
C TYR A 442 -5.63 -15.87 11.32
N VAL A 443 -6.06 -14.87 12.11
CA VAL A 443 -5.84 -14.87 13.56
C VAL A 443 -6.92 -15.65 14.29
N ARG A 444 -8.20 -15.26 14.14
CA ARG A 444 -9.31 -15.90 14.85
C ARG A 444 -9.60 -17.32 14.35
N ASP A 445 -9.96 -17.45 13.06
CA ASP A 445 -10.51 -18.71 12.52
C ASP A 445 -9.42 -19.75 12.26
N ALA A 446 -8.29 -19.35 11.67
CA ALA A 446 -7.18 -20.25 11.36
C ALA A 446 -6.19 -20.46 12.50
N GLY A 447 -6.18 -19.60 13.53
CA GLY A 447 -5.24 -19.68 14.65
C GLY A 447 -3.78 -19.61 14.22
N LEU A 448 -3.47 -18.92 13.10
CA LEU A 448 -2.12 -18.86 12.55
C LEU A 448 -1.12 -18.21 13.54
N MET A 449 -1.62 -17.32 14.38
CA MET A 449 -0.91 -16.69 15.48
C MET A 449 -1.90 -16.24 16.56
N ASP A 450 -1.40 -15.90 17.75
CA ASP A 450 -2.25 -15.35 18.79
C ASP A 450 -2.66 -13.89 18.50
N TRP A 451 -3.65 -13.38 19.25
CA TRP A 451 -4.19 -12.05 19.05
C TRP A 451 -3.16 -10.93 19.28
N ARG A 452 -2.21 -11.09 20.21
CA ARG A 452 -1.16 -10.08 20.46
C ARG A 452 -0.25 -9.95 19.27
N GLU A 453 0.18 -11.09 18.72
CA GLU A 453 0.99 -11.10 17.50
C GLU A 453 0.19 -10.55 16.30
N GLY A 454 -1.08 -10.92 16.13
CA GLY A 454 -1.93 -10.36 15.08
C GLY A 454 -2.03 -8.83 15.15
N ILE A 455 -2.28 -8.28 16.31
CA ILE A 455 -2.31 -6.82 16.51
C ILE A 455 -0.92 -6.21 16.29
N ARG A 456 0.16 -6.85 16.75
CA ARG A 456 1.53 -6.39 16.52
C ARG A 456 1.85 -6.17 15.05
N ARG A 457 1.36 -7.08 14.15
CA ARG A 457 1.57 -7.00 12.69
C ARG A 457 0.88 -5.80 12.03
N LEU A 458 -0.18 -5.31 12.64
CA LEU A 458 -0.95 -4.16 12.16
C LEU A 458 -0.57 -2.84 12.86
N THR A 459 0.25 -2.88 13.93
CA THR A 459 0.47 -1.71 14.78
C THR A 459 1.95 -1.48 15.11
N ARG A 460 2.52 -2.25 16.05
CA ARG A 460 3.87 -2.08 16.56
C ARG A 460 4.93 -2.33 15.47
N LEU A 461 4.82 -3.42 14.71
CA LEU A 461 5.80 -3.75 13.69
C LEU A 461 5.90 -2.67 12.60
N PRO A 462 4.81 -2.20 11.97
CA PRO A 462 4.90 -1.08 11.04
C PRO A 462 5.38 0.22 11.71
N ALA A 463 5.02 0.51 12.96
CA ALA A 463 5.54 1.66 13.68
C ALA A 463 7.07 1.59 13.88
N GLU A 464 7.61 0.42 14.21
CA GLU A 464 9.06 0.16 14.32
C GLU A 464 9.80 0.31 12.98
N ILE A 465 9.20 -0.18 11.88
CA ILE A 465 9.76 -0.01 10.52
C ILE A 465 9.83 1.48 10.16
N LEU A 466 8.79 2.25 10.47
CA LEU A 466 8.75 3.69 10.25
C LEU A 466 9.63 4.48 11.22
N GLY A 467 9.97 3.92 12.39
CA GLY A 467 10.66 4.64 13.47
C GLY A 467 9.73 5.51 14.32
N LEU A 468 8.41 5.26 14.30
CA LEU A 468 7.42 5.97 15.12
C LEU A 468 7.46 5.45 16.56
N ARG A 469 7.76 6.34 17.54
CA ARG A 469 7.93 5.95 18.94
C ARG A 469 6.66 6.08 19.78
N ASP A 470 5.77 6.96 19.39
CA ASP A 470 4.57 7.33 20.14
C ASP A 470 3.25 6.92 19.47
N ARG A 471 3.32 5.99 18.48
CA ARG A 471 2.17 5.37 17.80
C ARG A 471 2.30 3.84 17.77
N GLY A 472 1.22 3.13 17.45
CA GLY A 472 1.20 1.67 17.34
C GLY A 472 1.30 0.94 18.69
N ARG A 473 0.97 1.61 19.81
CA ARG A 473 1.05 1.08 21.18
C ARG A 473 0.03 1.71 22.12
N LEU A 474 -0.40 0.97 23.12
CA LEU A 474 -1.23 1.47 24.23
C LEU A 474 -0.33 1.85 25.41
N ALA A 475 0.13 3.09 25.45
CA ALA A 475 0.97 3.59 26.53
C ALA A 475 0.58 5.04 26.88
N GLU A 476 0.67 5.40 28.16
CA GLU A 476 0.48 6.79 28.60
C GLU A 476 1.47 7.71 27.87
N GLY A 477 1.00 8.82 27.33
CA GLY A 477 1.76 9.75 26.49
C GLY A 477 1.75 9.44 24.98
N ALA A 478 1.40 8.24 24.55
CA ALA A 478 1.26 7.90 23.14
C ALA A 478 0.05 8.63 22.50
N TRP A 479 0.08 8.84 21.20
CA TRP A 479 -1.07 9.33 20.47
C TRP A 479 -2.24 8.36 20.60
N ALA A 480 -3.43 8.90 20.82
CA ALA A 480 -4.65 8.11 20.92
C ALA A 480 -5.20 7.81 19.52
N ASP A 481 -4.42 7.06 18.73
CA ASP A 481 -4.89 6.34 17.57
C ASP A 481 -5.38 4.99 18.07
N LEU A 482 -6.68 4.74 18.02
CA LEU A 482 -7.30 3.59 18.68
C LEU A 482 -8.34 2.95 17.77
N VAL A 483 -8.45 1.62 17.85
CA VAL A 483 -9.55 0.85 17.26
C VAL A 483 -10.28 0.10 18.37
N VAL A 484 -11.60 0.25 18.41
CA VAL A 484 -12.48 -0.51 19.29
C VAL A 484 -13.29 -1.47 18.42
N PHE A 485 -13.14 -2.76 18.64
CA PHE A 485 -13.72 -3.78 17.79
C PHE A 485 -14.16 -5.03 18.55
N ASP A 486 -15.06 -5.78 17.95
CA ASP A 486 -15.52 -7.07 18.42
C ASP A 486 -14.67 -8.18 17.78
N ARG A 487 -13.90 -8.92 18.59
CA ARG A 487 -13.04 -10.02 18.10
C ARG A 487 -13.81 -11.18 17.50
N ASP A 488 -15.01 -11.43 18.00
CA ASP A 488 -15.83 -12.55 17.55
C ASP A 488 -16.55 -12.22 16.23
N ALA A 489 -16.84 -10.93 16.01
CA ALA A 489 -17.57 -10.45 14.84
C ALA A 489 -16.69 -9.87 13.73
N ILE A 490 -15.38 -9.63 13.96
CA ILE A 490 -14.51 -9.02 12.95
C ILE A 490 -14.39 -9.90 11.72
N ALA A 491 -14.77 -9.38 10.55
CA ALA A 491 -14.75 -10.11 9.29
C ALA A 491 -14.68 -9.18 8.07
N ASP A 492 -13.98 -9.61 7.05
CA ASP A 492 -14.05 -9.05 5.70
C ASP A 492 -15.39 -9.41 5.05
N ARG A 493 -16.04 -8.41 4.47
CA ARG A 493 -17.33 -8.55 3.76
C ARG A 493 -17.19 -8.30 2.25
N THR A 494 -15.97 -8.04 1.79
CA THR A 494 -15.70 -7.72 0.40
C THR A 494 -15.52 -8.97 -0.44
N THR A 495 -15.84 -8.85 -1.73
CA THR A 495 -15.51 -9.85 -2.76
C THR A 495 -14.96 -9.15 -4.00
N TYR A 496 -14.36 -9.88 -4.93
CA TYR A 496 -13.87 -9.28 -6.19
C TYR A 496 -15.02 -8.72 -7.04
N ALA A 497 -16.21 -9.29 -6.96
CA ALA A 497 -17.41 -8.79 -7.66
C ALA A 497 -18.10 -7.63 -6.91
N HIS A 498 -17.97 -7.60 -5.57
CA HIS A 498 -18.59 -6.58 -4.71
C HIS A 498 -17.55 -6.07 -3.70
N PRO A 499 -16.57 -5.25 -4.14
CA PRO A 499 -15.46 -4.85 -3.31
C PRO A 499 -15.80 -3.72 -2.32
N TRP A 500 -16.87 -2.98 -2.54
CA TRP A 500 -17.24 -1.80 -1.74
C TRP A 500 -18.07 -2.19 -0.51
N ALA A 501 -17.43 -2.77 0.48
CA ALA A 501 -18.12 -3.13 1.71
C ALA A 501 -17.27 -2.78 2.94
N SER A 502 -17.87 -2.11 3.91
CA SER A 502 -17.23 -1.96 5.22
C SER A 502 -17.12 -3.31 5.91
N PRO A 503 -15.98 -3.61 6.55
CA PRO A 503 -15.83 -4.84 7.32
C PRO A 503 -16.80 -4.87 8.50
N ALA A 504 -17.12 -6.09 8.97
CA ALA A 504 -17.86 -6.28 10.22
C ALA A 504 -16.94 -6.13 11.43
N GLY A 505 -17.53 -5.86 12.61
CA GLY A 505 -16.87 -5.92 13.89
C GLY A 505 -16.10 -4.66 14.31
N ILE A 506 -15.72 -3.75 13.42
CA ILE A 506 -15.14 -2.44 13.78
C ILE A 506 -16.24 -1.52 14.29
N ARG A 507 -16.13 -1.06 15.54
CA ARG A 507 -17.15 -0.24 16.19
C ARG A 507 -16.77 1.23 16.25
N HIS A 508 -15.57 1.54 16.76
CA HIS A 508 -15.10 2.92 16.88
C HIS A 508 -13.64 3.03 16.49
N VAL A 509 -13.28 4.15 15.87
CA VAL A 509 -11.91 4.47 15.49
C VAL A 509 -11.60 5.90 15.89
N PHE A 510 -10.49 6.07 16.59
CA PHE A 510 -9.96 7.38 16.97
C PHE A 510 -8.65 7.65 16.23
N VAL A 511 -8.52 8.83 15.69
CA VAL A 511 -7.28 9.33 15.08
C VAL A 511 -6.88 10.59 15.83
N ASN A 512 -5.65 10.62 16.33
CA ASN A 512 -5.16 11.73 17.16
C ASN A 512 -6.12 12.13 18.31
N GLY A 513 -6.81 11.12 18.87
CA GLY A 513 -7.73 11.27 20.00
C GLY A 513 -9.11 11.80 19.66
N GLU A 514 -9.43 11.99 18.40
CA GLU A 514 -10.73 12.39 17.89
C GLU A 514 -11.43 11.21 17.21
N PRO A 515 -12.71 10.90 17.51
CA PRO A 515 -13.40 9.79 16.87
C PRO A 515 -13.73 10.12 15.42
N VAL A 516 -13.17 9.34 14.49
CA VAL A 516 -13.47 9.38 13.05
C VAL A 516 -14.53 8.35 12.68
N VAL A 517 -14.70 7.30 13.50
CA VAL A 517 -15.78 6.31 13.38
C VAL A 517 -16.42 6.11 14.75
N LEU A 518 -17.76 6.23 14.82
CA LEU A 518 -18.58 5.86 15.97
C LEU A 518 -19.70 4.93 15.50
N ASP A 519 -19.92 3.84 16.23
CA ASP A 519 -20.92 2.81 15.93
C ASP A 519 -20.89 2.33 14.46
N GLY A 520 -19.66 2.15 13.93
CA GLY A 520 -19.42 1.69 12.56
C GLY A 520 -19.72 2.73 11.48
N ARG A 521 -19.96 4.00 11.84
CA ARG A 521 -20.27 5.09 10.91
C ARG A 521 -19.22 6.20 11.00
N HIS A 522 -18.83 6.74 9.85
CA HIS A 522 -17.92 7.88 9.77
C HIS A 522 -18.56 9.14 10.35
N THR A 523 -17.84 9.84 11.24
CA THR A 523 -18.36 11.03 11.96
C THR A 523 -18.28 12.33 11.15
N GLY A 524 -17.50 12.34 10.07
CA GLY A 524 -17.15 13.56 9.31
C GLY A 524 -15.86 14.23 9.79
N ALA A 525 -15.27 13.79 10.91
CA ALA A 525 -14.05 14.37 11.45
C ALA A 525 -12.83 14.03 10.58
N THR A 526 -11.90 14.99 10.45
CA THR A 526 -10.67 14.88 9.66
C THR A 526 -9.44 15.30 10.47
N PRO A 527 -9.15 14.64 11.63
CA PRO A 527 -8.07 15.03 12.53
C PRO A 527 -6.69 14.47 12.10
N GLY A 528 -6.61 13.78 10.98
CA GLY A 528 -5.39 13.19 10.46
C GLY A 528 -4.30 14.22 10.20
N ARG A 529 -3.06 13.79 10.31
CA ARG A 529 -1.87 14.63 10.16
C ARG A 529 -0.92 14.05 9.12
N VAL A 530 -0.17 14.90 8.48
CA VAL A 530 1.01 14.48 7.73
C VAL A 530 2.12 14.21 8.74
N LEU A 531 2.57 12.95 8.77
CA LEU A 531 3.67 12.54 9.63
C LEU A 531 4.99 12.80 8.90
N LYS A 532 5.98 13.21 9.65
CA LYS A 532 7.35 13.41 9.16
C LYS A 532 8.30 12.52 9.93
N ARG A 533 9.35 12.08 9.28
CA ARG A 533 10.43 11.33 9.94
C ARG A 533 11.07 12.18 11.05
N GLU A 534 11.37 11.58 12.19
CA GLU A 534 12.11 12.28 13.27
C GLU A 534 13.50 12.73 12.77
N GLY A 535 13.82 14.00 12.96
CA GLY A 535 15.08 14.61 12.51
C GLY A 535 15.07 15.14 11.06
N ALA A 536 13.87 15.23 10.43
CA ALA A 536 13.66 15.92 9.17
C ALA A 536 13.40 17.42 9.38
#